data_08f44f85d446c7d2266c9d3a5f07ba0e
#
_entry.id   08f44f85d446c7d2266c9d3a5f07ba0e
#
_cell.length_a   1.000
_cell.length_b   1.000
_cell.length_c   1.000
_cell.angle_alpha   90.00
_cell.angle_beta   90.00
_cell.angle_gamma   90.00
#
_symmetry.space_group_name_H-M   'P 1'
#
loop_
_entity.id
_entity.type
_entity.pdbx_description
1 polymer ?
#
loop_
_entity_poly.entity_id
_entity_poly.type
_entity_poly.pdbx_seq_one_letter_code
_entity_poly.pdbx_strand_id
1 'polypeptide(L)'
;MGSTIPKQFLDLNSKPILMHTIEKMHQSLDHSEIILALPKSEFDTWKKLCQEHQFKVNHQVVEGGVTRFESVSNALKKVNEQSVIAIHDGVRPLIKTSVVNGCMQTALEKGTAIPVIAIEESLRQKTDSGSVVVNREEYLIVQTPQCFSSEVLLKAYQQDYSPTFTDDASVVEAMGIEIQLIQGNKDNIKITTPEDLKKAQVYINLMSE
;
A
#
# COMPACT_ATOMS: atom_id res chain seq x y z
N MET A 1 9.52 -15.99 3.10
CA MET A 1 8.64 -17.05 3.60
C MET A 1 8.80 -18.23 2.65
N GLY A 2 9.25 -19.41 3.06
CA GLY A 2 9.47 -20.57 2.17
C GLY A 2 8.16 -21.27 1.73
N SER A 3 7.06 -20.56 1.60
CA SER A 3 5.78 -21.07 1.14
C SER A 3 5.69 -20.99 -0.37
N THR A 4 5.12 -22.04 -0.99
CA THR A 4 4.76 -22.04 -2.41
C THR A 4 3.58 -21.12 -2.73
N ILE A 5 2.85 -20.66 -1.70
CA ILE A 5 1.69 -19.75 -1.82
C ILE A 5 2.20 -18.30 -1.73
N PRO A 6 1.82 -17.41 -2.67
CA PRO A 6 2.11 -15.99 -2.59
C PRO A 6 1.59 -15.38 -1.29
N LYS A 7 2.39 -14.51 -0.65
CA LYS A 7 2.11 -13.98 0.69
C LYS A 7 0.74 -13.30 0.83
N GLN A 8 0.26 -12.63 -0.20
CA GLN A 8 -1.04 -11.95 -0.22
C GLN A 8 -2.23 -12.92 -0.15
N PHE A 9 -2.01 -14.20 -0.47
CA PHE A 9 -3.02 -15.25 -0.42
C PHE A 9 -2.93 -16.12 0.84
N LEU A 10 -1.97 -15.83 1.74
CA LEU A 10 -1.91 -16.50 3.03
C LEU A 10 -3.13 -16.16 3.87
N ASP A 11 -3.58 -17.14 4.65
CA ASP A 11 -4.72 -16.99 5.54
C ASP A 11 -4.43 -16.08 6.73
N LEU A 12 -5.34 -15.15 6.95
CA LEU A 12 -5.47 -14.36 8.16
C LEU A 12 -6.90 -14.52 8.67
N ASN A 13 -7.09 -15.27 9.76
CA ASN A 13 -8.42 -15.61 10.31
C ASN A 13 -9.35 -16.22 9.24
N SER A 14 -8.90 -17.29 8.58
CA SER A 14 -9.66 -18.06 7.58
C SER A 14 -10.05 -17.28 6.31
N LYS A 15 -9.38 -16.18 6.02
CA LYS A 15 -9.57 -15.40 4.79
C LYS A 15 -8.21 -14.89 4.28
N PRO A 16 -7.94 -14.88 2.96
CA PRO A 16 -6.72 -14.32 2.41
C PRO A 16 -6.45 -12.88 2.84
N ILE A 17 -5.20 -12.55 3.16
CA ILE A 17 -4.76 -11.19 3.55
C ILE A 17 -5.27 -10.15 2.54
N LEU A 18 -5.17 -10.45 1.25
CA LEU A 18 -5.60 -9.54 0.18
C LEU A 18 -7.10 -9.21 0.24
N MET A 19 -7.95 -10.16 0.61
CA MET A 19 -9.39 -9.92 0.76
C MET A 19 -9.67 -8.95 1.90
N HIS A 20 -9.00 -9.14 3.05
CA HIS A 20 -9.10 -8.18 4.17
C HIS A 20 -8.70 -6.77 3.74
N THR A 21 -7.60 -6.66 2.97
CA THR A 21 -7.11 -5.37 2.49
C THR A 21 -8.12 -4.71 1.55
N ILE A 22 -8.65 -5.46 0.58
CA ILE A 22 -9.65 -4.93 -0.37
C ILE A 22 -10.94 -4.53 0.36
N GLU A 23 -11.45 -5.37 1.27
CA GLU A 23 -12.63 -5.04 2.07
C GLU A 23 -12.42 -3.78 2.90
N LYS A 24 -11.23 -3.64 3.52
CA LYS A 24 -10.90 -2.47 4.33
C LYS A 24 -10.86 -1.19 3.51
N MET A 25 -10.26 -1.24 2.33
CA MET A 25 -10.25 -0.09 1.40
C MET A 25 -11.65 0.24 0.91
N HIS A 26 -12.43 -0.76 0.52
CA HIS A 26 -13.83 -0.59 0.09
C HIS A 26 -14.72 0.04 1.18
N GLN A 27 -14.58 -0.42 2.43
CA GLN A 27 -15.31 0.13 3.57
C GLN A 27 -14.88 1.56 3.94
N SER A 28 -13.65 1.92 3.62
CA SER A 28 -13.10 3.25 3.94
C SER A 28 -13.43 4.30 2.88
N LEU A 29 -13.76 3.89 1.65
CA LEU A 29 -13.94 4.77 0.50
C LEU A 29 -15.23 4.42 -0.23
N ASP A 30 -16.31 5.11 0.13
CA ASP A 30 -17.61 4.96 -0.55
C ASP A 30 -17.48 5.28 -2.04
N HIS A 31 -18.10 4.43 -2.87
CA HIS A 31 -18.13 4.58 -4.34
C HIS A 31 -16.76 4.55 -5.03
N SER A 32 -15.72 4.02 -4.39
CA SER A 32 -14.42 3.87 -5.03
C SER A 32 -14.39 2.70 -6.01
N GLU A 33 -13.67 2.89 -7.11
CA GLU A 33 -13.26 1.79 -8.00
C GLU A 33 -11.97 1.18 -7.47
N ILE A 34 -11.94 -0.15 -7.38
CA ILE A 34 -10.75 -0.88 -6.94
C ILE A 34 -10.10 -1.56 -8.14
N ILE A 35 -8.84 -1.24 -8.37
CA ILE A 35 -8.00 -1.87 -9.39
C ILE A 35 -6.92 -2.68 -8.70
N LEU A 36 -6.93 -3.98 -8.94
CA LEU A 36 -5.99 -4.93 -8.34
C LEU A 36 -4.94 -5.36 -9.37
N ALA A 37 -3.68 -4.99 -9.15
CA ALA A 37 -2.57 -5.44 -9.96
C ALA A 37 -2.01 -6.76 -9.40
N LEU A 38 -2.04 -7.83 -10.19
CA LEU A 38 -1.49 -9.14 -9.85
C LEU A 38 -0.60 -9.67 -10.99
N PRO A 39 0.40 -10.52 -10.69
CA PRO A 39 1.05 -11.30 -11.72
C PRO A 39 0.02 -12.14 -12.50
N LYS A 40 0.17 -12.24 -13.80
CA LYS A 40 -0.77 -12.99 -14.64
C LYS A 40 -0.92 -14.46 -14.21
N SER A 41 0.15 -15.07 -13.72
CA SER A 41 0.16 -16.43 -13.16
C SER A 41 -0.80 -16.61 -11.98
N GLU A 42 -1.19 -15.52 -11.30
CA GLU A 42 -2.02 -15.55 -10.09
C GLU A 42 -3.50 -15.27 -10.36
N PHE A 43 -3.90 -15.00 -11.60
CA PHE A 43 -5.29 -14.65 -11.95
C PHE A 43 -6.26 -15.78 -11.64
N ASP A 44 -5.92 -17.00 -12.05
CA ASP A 44 -6.77 -18.17 -11.81
C ASP A 44 -6.84 -18.52 -10.32
N THR A 45 -5.71 -18.41 -9.62
CA THR A 45 -5.65 -18.59 -8.16
C THR A 45 -6.57 -17.60 -7.47
N TRP A 46 -6.46 -16.32 -7.81
CA TRP A 46 -7.31 -15.26 -7.23
C TRP A 46 -8.79 -15.47 -7.52
N LYS A 47 -9.13 -15.81 -8.77
CA LYS A 47 -10.52 -16.11 -9.17
C LYS A 47 -11.09 -17.27 -8.37
N LYS A 48 -10.32 -18.35 -8.19
CA LYS A 48 -10.71 -19.52 -7.40
C LYS A 48 -10.95 -19.13 -5.93
N LEU A 49 -10.02 -18.38 -5.31
CA LEU A 49 -10.17 -17.88 -3.95
C LEU A 49 -11.43 -17.01 -3.80
N CYS A 50 -11.70 -16.11 -4.73
CA CYS A 50 -12.92 -15.30 -4.72
C CYS A 50 -14.19 -16.15 -4.72
N GLN A 51 -14.21 -17.25 -5.47
CA GLN A 51 -15.34 -18.18 -5.50
C GLN A 51 -15.48 -18.94 -4.18
N GLU A 52 -14.38 -19.49 -3.66
CA GLU A 52 -14.35 -20.28 -2.42
C GLU A 52 -14.80 -19.43 -1.21
N HIS A 53 -14.39 -18.17 -1.13
CA HIS A 53 -14.76 -17.27 -0.06
C HIS A 53 -16.01 -16.44 -0.36
N GLN A 54 -16.69 -16.65 -1.49
CA GLN A 54 -17.86 -15.86 -1.92
C GLN A 54 -17.60 -14.36 -1.84
N PHE A 55 -16.40 -13.94 -2.27
CA PHE A 55 -15.93 -12.57 -2.19
C PHE A 55 -16.73 -11.65 -3.12
N LYS A 56 -17.41 -10.64 -2.56
CA LYS A 56 -18.40 -9.82 -3.29
C LYS A 56 -17.95 -8.39 -3.59
N VAL A 57 -16.78 -7.98 -3.05
CA VAL A 57 -16.29 -6.62 -3.33
C VAL A 57 -15.93 -6.52 -4.81
N ASN A 58 -16.59 -5.59 -5.50
CA ASN A 58 -16.32 -5.36 -6.91
C ASN A 58 -14.92 -4.78 -7.11
N HIS A 59 -14.15 -5.36 -8.00
CA HIS A 59 -12.79 -4.92 -8.34
C HIS A 59 -12.38 -5.38 -9.72
N GLN A 60 -11.54 -4.59 -10.38
CA GLN A 60 -10.94 -4.94 -11.67
C GLN A 60 -9.54 -5.50 -11.46
N VAL A 61 -9.26 -6.68 -12.01
CA VAL A 61 -7.90 -7.25 -12.01
C VAL A 61 -7.16 -6.82 -13.27
N VAL A 62 -5.94 -6.33 -13.08
CA VAL A 62 -5.01 -5.98 -14.17
C VAL A 62 -3.70 -6.73 -14.02
N GLU A 63 -3.01 -6.96 -15.13
CA GLU A 63 -1.70 -7.60 -15.11
C GLU A 63 -0.65 -6.65 -14.51
N GLY A 64 0.06 -7.11 -13.48
CA GLY A 64 1.21 -6.43 -12.92
C GLY A 64 2.41 -6.47 -13.88
N GLY A 65 3.38 -5.62 -13.61
CA GLY A 65 4.67 -5.61 -14.33
C GLY A 65 5.76 -6.38 -13.58
N VAL A 66 6.97 -6.32 -14.12
CA VAL A 66 8.17 -6.91 -13.52
C VAL A 66 8.57 -6.16 -12.22
N THR A 67 8.29 -4.85 -12.21
CA THR A 67 8.56 -3.98 -11.05
C THR A 67 7.25 -3.48 -10.42
N ARG A 68 7.35 -2.93 -9.19
CA ARG A 68 6.23 -2.25 -8.56
C ARG A 68 5.77 -1.04 -9.39
N PHE A 69 6.72 -0.27 -9.92
CA PHE A 69 6.44 0.87 -10.81
C PHE A 69 5.61 0.45 -12.03
N GLU A 70 6.02 -0.61 -12.74
CA GLU A 70 5.27 -1.10 -13.90
C GLU A 70 3.88 -1.61 -13.51
N SER A 71 3.74 -2.27 -12.37
CA SER A 71 2.45 -2.75 -11.87
C SER A 71 1.48 -1.59 -11.62
N VAL A 72 1.94 -0.52 -10.99
CA VAL A 72 1.16 0.70 -10.78
C VAL A 72 0.86 1.38 -12.12
N SER A 73 1.85 1.53 -13.00
CA SER A 73 1.66 2.10 -14.34
C SER A 73 0.58 1.37 -15.13
N ASN A 74 0.53 0.03 -15.05
CA ASN A 74 -0.51 -0.77 -15.73
C ASN A 74 -1.91 -0.53 -15.11
N ALA A 75 -2.00 -0.38 -13.79
CA ALA A 75 -3.25 -0.05 -13.12
C ALA A 75 -3.74 1.37 -13.48
N LEU A 76 -2.84 2.34 -13.57
CA LEU A 76 -3.15 3.72 -13.90
C LEU A 76 -3.76 3.89 -15.31
N LYS A 77 -3.52 2.97 -16.24
CA LYS A 77 -4.18 2.96 -17.56
C LYS A 77 -5.71 2.78 -17.49
N LYS A 78 -6.24 2.39 -16.32
CA LYS A 78 -7.67 2.20 -16.07
C LYS A 78 -8.29 3.33 -15.27
N VAL A 79 -7.50 4.28 -14.82
CA VAL A 79 -7.96 5.41 -14.02
C VAL A 79 -8.49 6.52 -14.91
N ASN A 80 -9.65 7.06 -14.54
CA ASN A 80 -10.22 8.24 -15.16
C ASN A 80 -9.52 9.51 -14.66
N GLU A 81 -9.43 10.52 -15.52
CA GLU A 81 -8.96 11.86 -15.13
C GLU A 81 -9.91 12.49 -14.10
N GLN A 82 -9.39 13.42 -13.29
CA GLN A 82 -10.13 14.15 -12.23
C GLN A 82 -10.59 13.29 -11.05
N SER A 83 -9.71 12.45 -10.56
CA SER A 83 -9.92 11.64 -9.35
C SER A 83 -8.78 11.80 -8.34
N VAL A 84 -8.97 11.31 -7.12
CA VAL A 84 -7.88 11.05 -6.17
C VAL A 84 -7.61 9.56 -6.17
N ILE A 85 -6.35 9.18 -6.31
CA ILE A 85 -5.89 7.81 -6.42
C ILE A 85 -5.19 7.41 -5.13
N ALA A 86 -5.62 6.31 -4.52
CA ALA A 86 -4.98 5.72 -3.35
C ALA A 86 -4.24 4.44 -3.76
N ILE A 87 -2.92 4.43 -3.68
CA ILE A 87 -2.11 3.23 -3.96
C ILE A 87 -1.81 2.55 -2.63
N HIS A 88 -2.25 1.30 -2.49
CA HIS A 88 -2.14 0.57 -1.23
C HIS A 88 -1.52 -0.81 -1.40
N ASP A 89 -0.63 -1.18 -0.47
CA ASP A 89 -0.04 -2.51 -0.43
C ASP A 89 -1.09 -3.57 -0.09
N GLY A 90 -1.31 -4.56 -0.96
CA GLY A 90 -2.27 -5.65 -0.75
C GLY A 90 -2.02 -6.54 0.48
N VAL A 91 -0.94 -6.30 1.21
CA VAL A 91 -0.54 -7.00 2.44
C VAL A 91 -0.56 -6.09 3.67
N ARG A 92 -1.36 -5.01 3.68
CA ARG A 92 -1.59 -4.12 4.83
C ARG A 92 -3.08 -4.05 5.19
N PRO A 93 -3.66 -5.12 5.72
CA PRO A 93 -5.09 -5.20 5.99
C PRO A 93 -5.57 -4.35 7.19
N LEU A 94 -4.65 -3.78 7.98
CA LEU A 94 -4.95 -3.17 9.29
C LEU A 94 -4.92 -1.63 9.27
N ILE A 95 -5.03 -1.03 8.10
CA ILE A 95 -5.14 0.43 7.97
C ILE A 95 -6.43 0.94 8.62
N LYS A 96 -6.38 2.04 9.36
CA LYS A 96 -7.57 2.68 9.93
C LYS A 96 -8.29 3.52 8.87
N THR A 97 -9.62 3.44 8.85
CA THR A 97 -10.48 4.25 7.96
C THR A 97 -10.18 5.75 8.09
N SER A 98 -9.93 6.24 9.32
CA SER A 98 -9.56 7.65 9.54
C SER A 98 -8.26 8.05 8.85
N VAL A 99 -7.27 7.15 8.75
CA VAL A 99 -6.02 7.40 8.04
C VAL A 99 -6.26 7.44 6.53
N VAL A 100 -7.05 6.49 6.00
CA VAL A 100 -7.42 6.48 4.58
C VAL A 100 -8.12 7.79 4.21
N ASN A 101 -9.14 8.18 4.98
CA ASN A 101 -9.91 9.41 4.72
C ASN A 101 -9.04 10.67 4.85
N GLY A 102 -8.14 10.72 5.85
CA GLY A 102 -7.21 11.82 5.99
C GLY A 102 -6.24 11.95 4.81
N CYS A 103 -5.71 10.83 4.29
CA CYS A 103 -4.89 10.83 3.08
C CYS A 103 -5.66 11.32 1.86
N MET A 104 -6.88 10.81 1.65
CA MET A 104 -7.72 11.20 0.51
C MET A 104 -8.06 12.68 0.54
N GLN A 105 -8.49 13.20 1.70
CA GLN A 105 -8.83 14.61 1.88
C GLN A 105 -7.62 15.51 1.62
N THR A 106 -6.46 15.17 2.21
CA THR A 106 -5.23 15.95 2.02
C THR A 106 -4.77 15.92 0.56
N ALA A 107 -4.85 14.77 -0.11
CA ALA A 107 -4.49 14.66 -1.52
C ALA A 107 -5.48 15.43 -2.43
N LEU A 108 -6.77 15.47 -2.07
CA LEU A 108 -7.76 16.27 -2.77
C LEU A 108 -7.45 17.79 -2.67
N GLU A 109 -7.01 18.25 -1.50
CA GLU A 109 -6.74 19.68 -1.24
C GLU A 109 -5.35 20.13 -1.73
N LYS A 110 -4.34 19.24 -1.62
CA LYS A 110 -2.93 19.59 -1.82
C LYS A 110 -2.22 18.79 -2.92
N GLY A 111 -2.91 17.84 -3.53
CA GLY A 111 -2.38 17.03 -4.63
C GLY A 111 -1.65 15.75 -4.21
N THR A 112 -1.14 15.67 -2.97
CA THR A 112 -0.35 14.54 -2.47
C THR A 112 -0.64 14.27 -0.99
N ALA A 113 -0.58 13.02 -0.53
CA ALA A 113 -0.56 12.68 0.89
C ALA A 113 -0.07 11.25 1.12
N ILE A 114 0.82 11.06 2.11
CA ILE A 114 1.23 9.73 2.56
C ILE A 114 1.17 9.61 4.07
N PRO A 115 0.79 8.45 4.62
CA PRO A 115 0.80 8.22 6.05
C PRO A 115 2.21 7.85 6.52
N VAL A 116 2.61 8.43 7.64
CA VAL A 116 3.91 8.16 8.26
C VAL A 116 3.75 7.93 9.76
N ILE A 117 4.68 7.17 10.35
CA ILE A 117 4.78 7.02 11.80
C ILE A 117 6.20 7.31 12.27
N ALA A 118 6.33 7.79 13.50
CA ALA A 118 7.63 8.02 14.13
C ALA A 118 8.37 6.70 14.40
N ILE A 119 9.69 6.76 14.41
CA ILE A 119 10.56 5.65 14.81
C ILE A 119 10.75 5.67 16.32
N GLU A 120 10.45 4.57 16.98
CA GLU A 120 10.58 4.45 18.44
C GLU A 120 11.95 3.91 18.87
N GLU A 121 12.58 3.08 18.03
CA GLU A 121 13.87 2.47 18.30
C GLU A 121 15.02 3.44 18.02
N SER A 122 16.17 3.18 18.64
CA SER A 122 17.42 3.87 18.31
C SER A 122 17.92 3.43 16.95
N LEU A 123 18.30 4.39 16.10
CA LEU A 123 18.82 4.14 14.76
C LEU A 123 20.33 4.28 14.68
N ARG A 124 20.91 3.50 13.79
CA ARG A 124 22.31 3.63 13.37
C ARG A 124 22.42 3.59 11.85
N GLN A 125 23.14 4.52 11.28
CA GLN A 125 23.50 4.51 9.87
C GLN A 125 24.75 3.64 9.68
N LYS A 126 24.70 2.72 8.73
CA LYS A 126 25.87 1.94 8.30
C LYS A 126 26.84 2.84 7.56
N THR A 127 28.13 2.65 7.81
CA THR A 127 29.24 3.28 7.08
C THR A 127 30.21 2.19 6.64
N ASP A 128 31.16 2.51 5.76
CA ASP A 128 32.19 1.57 5.31
C ASP A 128 33.05 1.04 6.46
N SER A 129 33.25 1.81 7.52
CA SER A 129 34.04 1.46 8.70
C SER A 129 33.23 0.97 9.91
N GLY A 130 31.90 0.79 9.76
CA GLY A 130 31.04 0.34 10.87
C GLY A 130 29.68 1.02 10.89
N SER A 131 29.36 1.81 11.94
CA SER A 131 28.10 2.52 12.00
C SER A 131 28.19 3.77 12.89
N VAL A 132 27.32 4.78 12.62
CA VAL A 132 27.16 5.99 13.42
C VAL A 132 25.76 6.11 13.97
N VAL A 133 25.60 6.76 15.12
CA VAL A 133 24.27 7.11 15.66
C VAL A 133 23.67 8.20 14.80
N VAL A 134 22.35 8.12 14.58
CA VAL A 134 21.58 9.20 13.93
C VAL A 134 20.43 9.64 14.82
N ASN A 135 19.99 10.87 14.64
CA ASN A 135 18.81 11.38 15.36
C ASN A 135 17.54 10.77 14.74
N ARG A 136 16.87 9.86 15.44
CA ARG A 136 15.66 9.20 14.95
C ARG A 136 14.49 10.15 14.67
N GLU A 137 14.47 11.33 15.28
CA GLU A 137 13.42 12.33 15.08
C GLU A 137 13.45 12.96 13.67
N GLU A 138 14.54 12.78 12.93
CA GLU A 138 14.69 13.22 11.54
C GLU A 138 14.19 12.17 10.53
N TYR A 139 13.71 11.02 11.01
CA TYR A 139 13.28 9.89 10.16
C TYR A 139 11.86 9.47 10.48
N LEU A 140 11.16 9.05 9.43
CA LEU A 140 9.80 8.55 9.52
C LEU A 140 9.67 7.22 8.78
N ILE A 141 8.81 6.34 9.28
CA ILE A 141 8.43 5.12 8.57
C ILE A 141 7.23 5.44 7.69
N VAL A 142 7.42 5.29 6.38
CA VAL A 142 6.37 5.50 5.38
C VAL A 142 5.44 4.29 5.32
N GLN A 143 4.16 4.56 5.22
CA GLN A 143 3.12 3.55 5.04
C GLN A 143 2.34 3.78 3.74
N THR A 144 1.34 2.96 3.49
CA THR A 144 0.33 3.15 2.46
C THR A 144 -1.07 3.12 3.11
N PRO A 145 -2.13 3.71 2.50
CA PRO A 145 -2.18 4.19 1.12
C PRO A 145 -1.38 5.46 0.88
N GLN A 146 -0.74 5.57 -0.28
CA GLN A 146 -0.17 6.80 -0.79
C GLN A 146 -1.18 7.41 -1.76
N CYS A 147 -1.65 8.62 -1.45
CA CYS A 147 -2.76 9.25 -2.15
C CYS A 147 -2.30 10.46 -2.95
N PHE A 148 -2.78 10.56 -4.18
CA PHE A 148 -2.40 11.63 -5.10
C PHE A 148 -3.60 12.06 -5.95
N SER A 149 -3.64 13.33 -6.37
CA SER A 149 -4.52 13.70 -7.46
C SER A 149 -4.10 12.94 -8.73
N SER A 150 -5.09 12.57 -9.56
CA SER A 150 -4.80 11.86 -10.82
C SER A 150 -3.90 12.68 -11.73
N GLU A 151 -4.04 14.01 -11.77
CA GLU A 151 -3.18 14.89 -12.55
C GLU A 151 -1.70 14.74 -12.18
N VAL A 152 -1.39 14.78 -10.87
CA VAL A 152 -0.02 14.63 -10.35
C VAL A 152 0.52 13.23 -10.65
N LEU A 153 -0.24 12.19 -10.31
CA LEU A 153 0.25 10.83 -10.38
C LEU A 153 0.41 10.34 -11.82
N LEU A 154 -0.58 10.61 -12.70
CA LEU A 154 -0.49 10.21 -14.11
C LEU A 154 0.69 10.87 -14.81
N LYS A 155 0.97 12.13 -14.49
CA LYS A 155 2.16 12.83 -15.01
C LYS A 155 3.45 12.23 -14.46
N ALA A 156 3.51 11.91 -13.16
CA ALA A 156 4.68 11.33 -12.52
C ALA A 156 5.04 9.97 -13.13
N TYR A 157 4.05 9.15 -13.47
CA TYR A 157 4.25 7.84 -14.08
C TYR A 157 4.53 7.87 -15.60
N GLN A 158 4.67 9.05 -16.20
CA GLN A 158 5.22 9.21 -17.57
C GLN A 158 6.76 9.25 -17.60
N GLN A 159 7.41 9.34 -16.44
CA GLN A 159 8.85 9.26 -16.32
C GLN A 159 9.36 7.84 -16.61
N ASP A 160 10.58 7.74 -17.10
CA ASP A 160 11.27 6.46 -17.21
C ASP A 160 11.50 5.87 -15.81
N TYR A 161 11.43 4.56 -15.70
CA TYR A 161 11.70 3.86 -14.44
C TYR A 161 13.13 4.15 -13.93
N SER A 162 13.23 4.45 -12.65
CA SER A 162 14.51 4.55 -11.93
C SER A 162 14.56 3.56 -10.77
N PRO A 163 15.69 2.88 -10.51
CA PRO A 163 15.88 2.05 -9.32
C PRO A 163 15.73 2.82 -7.99
N THR A 164 15.76 4.16 -8.02
CA THR A 164 15.54 5.03 -6.87
C THR A 164 14.05 5.16 -6.53
N PHE A 165 13.16 4.72 -7.39
CA PHE A 165 11.71 4.71 -7.15
C PHE A 165 11.33 3.56 -6.23
N THR A 166 11.40 3.81 -4.92
CA THR A 166 11.12 2.81 -3.88
C THR A 166 9.62 2.69 -3.56
N ASP A 167 8.86 3.76 -3.80
CA ASP A 167 7.43 3.86 -3.59
C ASP A 167 6.82 4.92 -4.55
N ASP A 168 5.52 5.21 -4.44
CA ASP A 168 4.85 6.16 -5.34
C ASP A 168 5.21 7.61 -5.00
N ALA A 169 5.49 7.89 -3.72
CA ALA A 169 5.96 9.19 -3.29
C ALA A 169 7.27 9.56 -3.97
N SER A 170 8.24 8.65 -4.01
CA SER A 170 9.54 8.89 -4.66
C SER A 170 9.43 9.14 -6.17
N VAL A 171 8.42 8.57 -6.85
CA VAL A 171 8.13 8.86 -8.25
C VAL A 171 7.65 10.30 -8.43
N VAL A 172 6.78 10.77 -7.52
CA VAL A 172 6.23 12.14 -7.53
C VAL A 172 7.28 13.16 -7.13
N GLU A 173 8.09 12.88 -6.10
CA GLU A 173 9.19 13.74 -5.64
C GLU A 173 10.25 13.97 -6.71
N ALA A 174 10.50 12.98 -7.57
CA ALA A 174 11.44 13.12 -8.70
C ALA A 174 11.03 14.21 -9.68
N MET A 175 9.77 14.67 -9.66
CA MET A 175 9.29 15.84 -10.42
C MET A 175 9.41 17.16 -9.65
N GLY A 176 10.00 17.16 -8.45
CA GLY A 176 10.08 18.35 -7.60
C GLY A 176 8.76 18.71 -6.89
N ILE A 177 7.82 17.76 -6.79
CA ILE A 177 6.54 17.97 -6.11
C ILE A 177 6.68 17.53 -4.65
N GLU A 178 6.28 18.41 -3.73
CA GLU A 178 6.31 18.15 -2.30
C GLU A 178 5.26 17.10 -1.89
N ILE A 179 5.65 16.20 -0.99
CA ILE A 179 4.76 15.16 -0.43
C ILE A 179 4.23 15.63 0.92
N GLN A 180 2.91 15.68 1.06
CA GLN A 180 2.25 15.97 2.32
C GLN A 180 2.24 14.74 3.21
N LEU A 181 2.64 14.92 4.47
CA LEU A 181 2.70 13.85 5.47
C LEU A 181 1.49 13.93 6.39
N ILE A 182 0.87 12.78 6.66
CA ILE A 182 -0.19 12.66 7.68
C ILE A 182 0.18 11.60 8.70
N GLN A 183 -0.44 11.66 9.87
CA GLN A 183 -0.24 10.65 10.91
C GLN A 183 -0.85 9.31 10.47
N GLY A 184 -0.02 8.27 10.37
CA GLY A 184 -0.42 6.87 10.14
C GLY A 184 -0.86 6.15 11.42
N ASN A 185 -1.08 4.84 11.34
CA ASN A 185 -1.33 4.00 12.51
C ASN A 185 -0.30 2.87 12.65
N LYS A 186 0.19 2.64 13.86
CA LYS A 186 1.23 1.65 14.15
C LYS A 186 0.83 0.23 13.76
N ASP A 187 -0.46 -0.08 13.88
CA ASP A 187 -0.99 -1.40 13.54
C ASP A 187 -1.00 -1.69 12.03
N ASN A 188 -0.86 -0.66 11.18
CA ASN A 188 -0.81 -0.80 9.72
C ASN A 188 0.51 -1.42 9.24
N ILE A 189 0.82 -2.58 9.80
CA ILE A 189 2.03 -3.33 9.47
C ILE A 189 1.95 -3.92 8.06
N LYS A 190 3.09 -3.98 7.37
CA LYS A 190 3.23 -4.70 6.10
C LYS A 190 3.56 -6.16 6.41
N ILE A 191 2.65 -7.08 6.09
CA ILE A 191 2.85 -8.52 6.36
C ILE A 191 3.85 -9.06 5.33
N THR A 192 5.08 -9.29 5.78
CA THR A 192 6.20 -9.78 4.95
C THR A 192 6.84 -11.04 5.51
N THR A 193 6.70 -11.29 6.80
CA THR A 193 7.27 -12.44 7.51
C THR A 193 6.17 -13.26 8.21
N PRO A 194 6.43 -14.52 8.62
CA PRO A 194 5.49 -15.30 9.43
C PRO A 194 5.18 -14.63 10.78
N GLU A 195 6.14 -13.91 11.35
CA GLU A 195 5.97 -13.14 12.59
C GLU A 195 4.98 -11.98 12.40
N ASP A 196 5.04 -11.29 11.25
CA ASP A 196 4.08 -10.23 10.92
C ASP A 196 2.66 -10.79 10.81
N LEU A 197 2.52 -11.99 10.24
CA LEU A 197 1.21 -12.65 10.14
C LEU A 197 0.62 -12.95 11.53
N LYS A 198 1.44 -13.46 12.46
CA LYS A 198 1.00 -13.69 13.85
C LYS A 198 0.61 -12.39 14.55
N LYS A 199 1.38 -11.31 14.37
CA LYS A 199 1.03 -9.99 14.90
C LYS A 199 -0.29 -9.50 14.31
N ALA A 200 -0.48 -9.64 13.01
CA ALA A 200 -1.71 -9.24 12.33
C ALA A 200 -2.94 -10.01 12.85
N GLN A 201 -2.80 -11.31 13.16
CA GLN A 201 -3.87 -12.11 13.76
C GLN A 201 -4.30 -11.57 15.12
N VAL A 202 -3.35 -11.17 15.96
CA VAL A 202 -3.66 -10.56 17.26
C VAL A 202 -4.39 -9.22 17.08
N TYR A 203 -3.87 -8.37 16.22
CA TYR A 203 -4.47 -7.04 16.00
C TYR A 203 -5.89 -7.11 15.41
N ILE A 204 -6.15 -8.01 14.46
CA ILE A 204 -7.48 -8.14 13.85
C ILE A 204 -8.52 -8.64 14.87
N ASN A 205 -8.11 -9.51 15.80
CA ASN A 205 -8.98 -9.99 16.87
C ASN A 205 -9.34 -8.85 17.84
N LEU A 206 -8.35 -8.02 18.22
CA LEU A 206 -8.59 -6.86 19.09
C LEU A 206 -9.46 -5.78 18.45
N MET A 207 -9.51 -5.69 17.11
CA MET A 207 -10.39 -4.76 16.39
C MET A 207 -11.83 -5.27 16.27
N SER A 208 -12.06 -6.55 16.56
CA SER A 208 -13.38 -7.21 16.45
C SER A 208 -14.15 -7.25 17.77
N GLU A 209 -13.48 -6.90 18.89
CA GLU A 209 -14.05 -6.69 20.22
C GLU A 209 -14.53 -5.23 20.39
#